data_bcef70a07ff2f06bff20a74db446e15c
#
_entry.id   bcef70a07ff2f06bff20a74db446e15c
#
_cell.length_a   1.000
_cell.length_b   1.000
_cell.length_c   1.000
_cell.angle_alpha   90.00
_cell.angle_beta   90.00
_cell.angle_gamma   90.00
#
_symmetry.space_group_name_H-M   'P 1'
#
loop_
_entity.id
_entity.type
_entity.pdbx_description
1 polymer ?
#
loop_
_entity_poly.entity_id
_entity_poly.type
_entity_poly.pdbx_seq_one_letter_code
_entity_poly.pdbx_strand_id
1 'polypeptide(L)'
;MPRNQEVIRQWTVLREIEASTSGTTINQLAEITGVTTRTIRRDLVALQEAGFPLFDVTDDGVKRWKLNRRPFGELNNSFTIAELSALYFSRTLVECLAIPPFGPDIRTAFTKLESALGPQLQK
;
A
#
# COMPACT_ATOMS: atom_id res chain seq x y z
N MET A 1 -14.44 4.47 11.55
CA MET A 1 -14.49 5.46 10.48
C MET A 1 -14.20 4.80 9.14
N PRO A 2 -15.02 5.11 8.10
CA PRO A 2 -14.84 4.45 6.80
C PRO A 2 -13.44 4.61 6.21
N ARG A 3 -12.83 5.79 6.38
CA ARG A 3 -11.49 6.03 5.84
C ARG A 3 -10.43 5.16 6.50
N ASN A 4 -10.52 4.97 7.83
CA ASN A 4 -9.58 4.10 8.54
C ASN A 4 -9.72 2.66 8.09
N GLN A 5 -10.94 2.19 7.90
CA GLN A 5 -11.19 0.83 7.45
C GLN A 5 -10.65 0.63 6.03
N GLU A 6 -10.81 1.62 5.18
CA GLU A 6 -10.28 1.57 3.82
C GLU A 6 -8.76 1.46 3.81
N VAL A 7 -8.08 2.27 4.62
CA VAL A 7 -6.62 2.26 4.70
C VAL A 7 -6.12 0.92 5.23
N ILE A 8 -6.74 0.41 6.29
CA ILE A 8 -6.37 -0.88 6.86
C ILE A 8 -6.58 -2.00 5.84
N ARG A 9 -7.68 -1.96 5.11
CA ARG A 9 -7.95 -2.95 4.08
C ARG A 9 -6.92 -2.89 2.97
N GLN A 10 -6.59 -1.69 2.48
CA GLN A 10 -5.60 -1.53 1.42
C GLN A 10 -4.23 -2.01 1.87
N TRP A 11 -3.85 -1.76 3.11
CA TRP A 11 -2.61 -2.27 3.66
C TRP A 11 -2.62 -3.80 3.69
N THR A 12 -3.72 -4.39 4.12
CA THR A 12 -3.87 -5.85 4.15
C THR A 12 -3.73 -6.44 2.75
N VAL A 13 -4.39 -5.82 1.75
CA VAL A 13 -4.28 -6.25 0.35
C VAL A 13 -2.82 -6.22 -0.10
N LEU A 14 -2.13 -5.13 0.16
CA LEU A 14 -0.74 -4.97 -0.27
C LEU A 14 0.16 -6.00 0.40
N ARG A 15 -0.02 -6.25 1.69
CA ARG A 15 0.77 -7.23 2.42
C ARG A 15 0.53 -8.65 1.91
N GLU A 16 -0.70 -8.99 1.59
CA GLU A 16 -1.02 -10.32 1.05
C GLU A 16 -0.35 -10.53 -0.31
N ILE A 17 -0.39 -9.51 -1.16
CA ILE A 17 0.27 -9.58 -2.46
C ILE A 17 1.78 -9.68 -2.30
N GLU A 18 2.35 -8.88 -1.40
CA GLU A 18 3.80 -8.89 -1.16
C GLU A 18 4.28 -10.23 -0.63
N ALA A 19 3.51 -10.87 0.24
CA ALA A 19 3.87 -12.15 0.83
C ALA A 19 3.76 -13.32 -0.15
N SER A 20 3.03 -13.16 -1.23
CA SER A 20 2.80 -14.25 -2.19
C SER A 20 3.82 -14.21 -3.32
N THR A 21 4.56 -15.29 -3.51
CA THR A 21 5.51 -15.39 -4.61
C THR A 21 4.83 -15.71 -5.94
N SER A 22 3.71 -16.42 -5.89
CA SER A 22 2.98 -16.84 -7.10
C SER A 22 1.90 -15.86 -7.51
N GLY A 23 1.61 -14.86 -6.68
CA GLY A 23 0.56 -13.90 -6.93
C GLY A 23 -0.74 -14.25 -6.22
N THR A 24 -1.61 -13.26 -6.09
CA THR A 24 -2.86 -13.38 -5.36
C THR A 24 -4.02 -12.96 -6.25
N THR A 25 -5.09 -13.73 -6.25
CA THR A 25 -6.28 -13.41 -7.06
C THR A 25 -7.18 -12.41 -6.33
N ILE A 26 -8.00 -11.70 -7.11
CA ILE A 26 -8.99 -10.78 -6.55
C ILE A 26 -9.94 -11.52 -5.62
N ASN A 27 -10.35 -12.74 -5.98
CA ASN A 27 -11.24 -13.54 -5.15
C ASN A 27 -10.61 -13.88 -3.80
N GLN A 28 -9.32 -14.23 -3.79
CA GLN A 28 -8.60 -14.49 -2.55
C GLN A 28 -8.54 -13.25 -1.67
N LEU A 29 -8.25 -12.11 -2.27
CA LEU A 29 -8.19 -10.85 -1.53
C LEU A 29 -9.55 -10.46 -0.96
N ALA A 30 -10.61 -10.64 -1.73
CA ALA A 30 -11.97 -10.37 -1.28
C ALA A 30 -12.33 -11.26 -0.08
N GLU A 31 -11.95 -12.52 -0.14
CA GLU A 31 -12.23 -13.46 0.94
C GLU A 31 -11.46 -13.09 2.22
N ILE A 32 -10.18 -12.75 2.08
CA ILE A 32 -9.34 -12.38 3.22
C ILE A 32 -9.86 -11.12 3.92
N THR A 33 -10.29 -10.14 3.14
CA THR A 33 -10.70 -8.83 3.66
C THR A 33 -12.19 -8.76 3.99
N GLY A 34 -12.98 -9.70 3.50
CA GLY A 34 -14.42 -9.70 3.77
C GLY A 34 -15.20 -8.68 2.97
N VAL A 35 -14.67 -8.22 1.83
CA VAL A 35 -15.35 -7.26 0.96
C VAL A 35 -15.59 -7.88 -0.41
N THR A 36 -16.33 -7.16 -1.26
CA THR A 36 -16.62 -7.65 -2.60
C THR A 36 -15.42 -7.55 -3.52
N THR A 37 -15.43 -8.32 -4.61
CA THR A 37 -14.38 -8.24 -5.63
C THR A 37 -14.34 -6.87 -6.27
N ARG A 38 -15.48 -6.19 -6.39
CA ARG A 38 -15.55 -4.83 -6.91
C ARG A 38 -14.73 -3.87 -6.03
N THR A 39 -14.88 -3.99 -4.72
CA THR A 39 -14.12 -3.17 -3.78
C THR A 39 -12.62 -3.43 -3.90
N ILE A 40 -12.23 -4.71 -4.05
CA ILE A 40 -10.82 -5.06 -4.23
C ILE A 40 -10.26 -4.45 -5.52
N ARG A 41 -11.01 -4.49 -6.63
CA ARG A 41 -10.56 -3.86 -7.87
C ARG A 41 -10.30 -2.37 -7.69
N ARG A 42 -11.20 -1.70 -6.98
CA ARG A 42 -11.04 -0.27 -6.68
C ARG A 42 -9.80 -0.03 -5.80
N ASP A 43 -9.58 -0.88 -4.81
CA ASP A 43 -8.40 -0.77 -3.95
C ASP A 43 -7.10 -0.95 -4.73
N LEU A 44 -7.07 -1.92 -5.65
CA LEU A 44 -5.89 -2.16 -6.47
C LEU A 44 -5.56 -0.95 -7.35
N VAL A 45 -6.58 -0.35 -7.94
CA VAL A 45 -6.40 0.87 -8.74
C VAL A 45 -5.88 2.01 -7.86
N ALA A 46 -6.47 2.17 -6.68
CA ALA A 46 -6.03 3.23 -5.75
C ALA A 46 -4.59 3.05 -5.33
N LEU A 47 -4.17 1.81 -5.06
CA LEU A 47 -2.79 1.52 -4.71
C LEU A 47 -1.83 1.81 -5.86
N GLN A 48 -2.21 1.46 -7.09
CA GLN A 48 -1.41 1.78 -8.27
C GLN A 48 -1.29 3.29 -8.45
N GLU A 49 -2.37 4.02 -8.27
CA GLU A 49 -2.36 5.47 -8.37
C GLU A 49 -1.51 6.12 -7.28
N ALA A 50 -1.42 5.48 -6.12
CA ALA A 50 -0.58 5.95 -5.02
C ALA A 50 0.92 5.74 -5.30
N GLY A 51 1.25 4.95 -6.31
CA GLY A 51 2.64 4.72 -6.70
C GLY A 51 3.18 3.34 -6.38
N PHE A 52 2.36 2.45 -5.83
CA PHE A 52 2.81 1.08 -5.59
C PHE A 52 2.88 0.31 -6.89
N PRO A 53 3.99 -0.39 -7.14
CA PRO A 53 4.22 -1.08 -8.42
C PRO A 53 3.50 -2.42 -8.49
N LEU A 54 2.19 -2.39 -8.46
CA LEU A 54 1.35 -3.58 -8.61
C LEU A 54 1.12 -3.88 -10.08
N PHE A 55 1.14 -5.16 -10.43
CA PHE A 55 0.83 -5.60 -11.78
C PHE A 55 0.13 -6.95 -11.72
N ASP A 56 -0.55 -7.30 -12.80
CA ASP A 56 -1.24 -8.57 -12.89
C ASP A 56 -0.62 -9.45 -13.98
N VAL A 57 -0.68 -10.75 -13.75
CA VAL A 57 -0.23 -11.77 -14.69
C VAL A 57 -1.35 -12.78 -14.85
N THR A 58 -1.67 -13.14 -16.08
CA THR A 58 -2.64 -14.18 -16.34
C THR A 58 -1.90 -15.49 -16.56
N ASP A 59 -2.23 -16.50 -15.75
CA ASP A 59 -1.63 -17.82 -15.81
C ASP A 59 -2.76 -18.86 -15.77
N ASP A 60 -2.82 -19.71 -16.80
CA ASP A 60 -3.90 -20.71 -16.95
C ASP A 60 -5.29 -20.09 -16.84
N GLY A 61 -5.46 -18.90 -17.42
CA GLY A 61 -6.74 -18.20 -17.40
C GLY A 61 -7.06 -17.52 -16.07
N VAL A 62 -6.16 -17.58 -15.11
CA VAL A 62 -6.34 -16.96 -13.79
C VAL A 62 -5.46 -15.71 -13.67
N LYS A 63 -6.09 -14.59 -13.37
CA LYS A 63 -5.36 -13.33 -13.18
C LYS A 63 -4.85 -13.26 -11.75
N ARG A 64 -3.54 -13.10 -11.60
CA ARG A 64 -2.89 -13.01 -10.29
C ARG A 64 -2.18 -11.68 -10.18
N TRP A 65 -2.29 -11.05 -9.03
CA TRP A 65 -1.66 -9.77 -8.75
C TRP A 65 -0.35 -9.98 -8.00
N LYS A 66 0.66 -9.23 -8.43
CA LYS A 66 2.00 -9.30 -7.89
C LYS A 66 2.55 -7.91 -7.65
N LEU A 67 3.57 -7.84 -6.82
CA LEU A 67 4.28 -6.59 -6.55
C LEU A 67 5.66 -6.66 -7.21
N ASN A 68 5.98 -5.64 -8.01
CA ASN A 68 7.31 -5.50 -8.56
C ASN A 68 8.22 -4.92 -7.47
N ARG A 69 9.14 -5.72 -6.95
CA ARG A 69 9.99 -5.33 -5.83
C ARG A 69 11.20 -4.50 -6.23
N ARG A 70 11.49 -4.45 -7.52
CA ARG A 70 12.70 -3.78 -8.01
C ARG A 70 12.80 -2.31 -7.62
N PRO A 71 11.73 -1.50 -7.77
CA PRO A 71 11.84 -0.09 -7.40
C PRO A 71 12.17 0.13 -5.92
N PHE A 72 11.67 -0.74 -5.05
CA PHE A 72 11.92 -0.62 -3.61
C PHE A 72 13.29 -1.16 -3.22
N GLY A 73 13.72 -2.22 -3.90
CA GLY A 73 15.02 -2.83 -3.63
C GLY A 73 16.18 -1.90 -3.90
N GLU A 74 16.04 -0.99 -4.85
CA GLU A 74 17.09 -0.05 -5.20
C GLU A 74 17.13 1.16 -4.27
N LEU A 75 16.01 1.46 -3.63
CA LEU A 75 15.86 2.70 -2.87
C LEU A 75 16.54 2.65 -1.52
N ASN A 76 16.50 1.52 -0.85
CA ASN A 76 16.97 1.51 0.52
C ASN A 76 17.21 0.09 1.01
N ASN A 77 18.42 -0.12 1.52
CA ASN A 77 18.82 -1.40 2.08
C ASN A 77 18.33 -1.59 3.51
N SER A 78 17.79 -0.52 4.13
CA SER A 78 17.42 -0.52 5.54
C SER A 78 15.95 -0.82 5.79
N PHE A 79 15.09 -0.64 4.78
CA PHE A 79 13.66 -0.83 4.96
C PHE A 79 13.13 -1.95 4.11
N THR A 80 12.19 -2.73 4.66
CA THR A 80 11.44 -3.71 3.89
C THR A 80 10.27 -3.01 3.20
N ILE A 81 9.69 -3.68 2.20
CA ILE A 81 8.49 -3.18 1.54
C ILE A 81 7.36 -3.00 2.55
N ALA A 82 7.23 -3.94 3.49
CA ALA A 82 6.21 -3.85 4.52
C ALA A 82 6.38 -2.61 5.38
N GLU A 83 7.63 -2.31 5.74
CA GLU A 83 7.92 -1.11 6.54
C GLU A 83 7.62 0.17 5.78
N LEU A 84 8.02 0.25 4.51
CA LEU A 84 7.73 1.42 3.68
C LEU A 84 6.23 1.60 3.48
N SER A 85 5.51 0.51 3.26
CA SER A 85 4.06 0.54 3.10
C SER A 85 3.38 1.02 4.38
N ALA A 86 3.85 0.53 5.53
CA ALA A 86 3.31 0.95 6.82
C ALA A 86 3.52 2.44 7.04
N LEU A 87 4.69 2.96 6.69
CA LEU A 87 4.95 4.40 6.79
C LEU A 87 4.01 5.21 5.90
N TYR A 88 3.84 4.75 4.66
CA TYR A 88 2.96 5.45 3.73
C TYR A 88 1.52 5.51 4.25
N PHE A 89 0.99 4.37 4.67
CA PHE A 89 -0.40 4.31 5.16
C PHE A 89 -0.57 5.03 6.49
N SER A 90 0.42 4.97 7.37
CA SER A 90 0.32 5.67 8.65
C SER A 90 0.27 7.18 8.47
N ARG A 91 0.90 7.71 7.42
CA ARG A 91 0.78 9.14 7.11
C ARG A 91 -0.68 9.51 6.88
N THR A 92 -1.40 8.72 6.10
CA THR A 92 -2.81 8.98 5.83
C THR A 92 -3.63 8.94 7.11
N LEU A 93 -3.39 7.95 7.98
CA LEU A 93 -4.08 7.85 9.26
C LEU A 93 -3.79 9.05 10.15
N VAL A 94 -2.53 9.46 10.20
CA VAL A 94 -2.12 10.59 11.02
C VAL A 94 -2.78 11.88 10.52
N GLU A 95 -2.85 12.07 9.22
CA GLU A 95 -3.52 13.25 8.65
C GLU A 95 -5.01 13.29 9.01
N CYS A 96 -5.66 12.12 9.06
CA CYS A 96 -7.05 12.03 9.48
C CYS A 96 -7.24 12.36 10.95
N LEU A 97 -6.23 12.11 11.75
CA LEU A 97 -6.26 12.29 13.20
C LEU A 97 -5.48 13.52 13.65
N ALA A 98 -5.08 14.40 12.73
CA ALA A 98 -4.26 15.55 13.04
C ALA A 98 -4.92 16.43 14.12
N ILE A 99 -4.41 16.32 15.32
CA ILE A 99 -4.91 17.03 16.49
C ILE A 99 -3.82 17.98 16.96
N PRO A 100 -4.12 19.31 17.08
CA PRO A 100 -3.14 20.21 17.63
C PRO A 100 -2.75 19.78 19.05
N PRO A 101 -1.48 20.00 19.47
CA PRO A 101 -0.41 20.68 18.73
C PRO A 101 0.45 19.75 17.86
N PHE A 102 0.14 18.46 17.81
CA PHE A 102 1.04 17.47 17.19
C PHE A 102 0.94 17.38 15.66
N GLY A 103 -0.18 17.81 15.09
CA GLY A 103 -0.41 17.67 13.65
C GLY A 103 0.69 18.27 12.77
N PRO A 104 1.08 19.54 12.97
CA PRO A 104 2.13 20.15 12.12
C PRO A 104 3.49 19.45 12.22
N ASP A 105 3.88 19.05 13.42
CA ASP A 105 5.17 18.38 13.64
C ASP A 105 5.18 17.01 12.96
N ILE A 106 4.08 16.29 13.03
CA ILE A 106 3.95 14.98 12.40
C ILE A 106 4.04 15.12 10.87
N ARG A 107 3.38 16.11 10.30
CA ARG A 107 3.44 16.34 8.86
C ARG A 107 4.85 16.67 8.41
N THR A 108 5.55 17.52 9.16
CA THR A 108 6.93 17.87 8.85
C THR A 108 7.83 16.65 8.90
N ALA A 109 7.66 15.81 9.91
CA ALA A 109 8.45 14.59 10.05
C ALA A 109 8.22 13.64 8.87
N PHE A 110 6.97 13.44 8.46
CA PHE A 110 6.67 12.59 7.31
C PHE A 110 7.21 13.15 6.01
N THR A 111 7.17 14.46 5.84
CA THR A 111 7.76 15.11 4.66
C THR A 111 9.26 14.83 4.57
N LYS A 112 9.96 14.92 5.70
CA LYS A 112 11.38 14.60 5.74
C LYS A 112 11.65 13.13 5.42
N LEU A 113 10.84 12.22 5.95
CA LEU A 113 10.98 10.81 5.66
C LEU A 113 10.76 10.51 4.17
N GLU A 114 9.73 11.10 3.59
CA GLU A 114 9.44 10.89 2.17
C GLU A 114 10.56 11.40 1.28
N SER A 115 11.16 12.52 1.63
CA SER A 115 12.30 13.05 0.87
C SER A 115 13.48 12.09 0.91
N ALA A 116 13.67 11.39 2.03
CA ALA A 116 14.75 10.43 2.18
C ALA A 116 14.45 9.11 1.46
N LEU A 117 13.17 8.77 1.26
CA LEU A 117 12.77 7.50 0.67
C LEU A 117 12.77 7.51 -0.86
N GLY A 118 12.74 8.67 -1.48
CA GLY A 118 12.82 8.76 -2.92
C GLY A 118 11.49 9.03 -3.60
N PRO A 119 11.52 9.23 -4.92
CA PRO A 119 10.36 9.74 -5.66
C PRO A 119 9.20 8.77 -5.77
N GLN A 120 9.40 7.47 -5.62
CA GLN A 120 8.33 6.49 -5.79
C GLN A 120 7.21 6.66 -4.78
N LEU A 121 7.50 7.20 -3.61
CA LEU A 121 6.52 7.36 -2.55
C LEU A 121 6.12 8.82 -2.32
N GLN A 122 6.56 9.73 -3.17
CA GLN A 122 6.29 11.16 -3.00
C GLN A 122 5.02 11.65 -3.70
N LYS A 123 4.31 10.79 -4.36
CA LYS A 123 3.12 11.18 -5.11
C LYS A 123 1.88 11.35 -4.25
#